data_71d675defc5583298b0290d9ed1cb756
#
_entry.id   71d675defc5583298b0290d9ed1cb756
#
_cell.length_a   1.000
_cell.length_b   1.000
_cell.length_c   1.000
_cell.angle_alpha   90.00
_cell.angle_beta   90.00
_cell.angle_gamma   90.00
#
_symmetry.space_group_name_H-M   'P 1'
#
loop_
_entity.id
_entity.type
_entity.pdbx_description
1 polymer ?
#
loop_
_entity_poly.entity_id
_entity_poly.type
_entity_poly.pdbx_seq_one_letter_code
_entity_poly.pdbx_strand_id
1 'polypeptide(L)'
;AVTRMTYRNGAVASVKDPYGVVTRLAYDHFHNLTEASDSRGNTSLYGYDLLGRCVSVTNPKGAVQKREYDPVGRVVRVLDFDGNDIRLSYDGIDNLTEYRDNVQHVEYGYSGMWKLTRRRDHRGVVNFRYDREERLRRVTNERLQSYEFTLDAVGNVTAEKGFDGAVRHYLRDRGGRVVRETLPSGTEREYGYDACSRVARVSYPTAGDPDQTYAYGLSGRLVRASRGESTVEFAYNSLGLPVRETADGNTILRTYDHTGRILTLGSTAGASLRYTRNAYGELEGFTATGGSDGAGSWESAHRHDTLGFEVERILPGGVVRSFAYDDIGRLVDARTRKDSRTRHMRRYRWGVADRLLSVEDSRRGETRYSYT
;
A
#
# COMPACT_ATOMS: atom_id res chain seq x y z
N ALA A 1 -20.02 -5.48 8.95
CA ALA A 1 -19.68 -4.14 9.44
C ALA A 1 -20.64 -3.13 8.84
N VAL A 2 -21.16 -2.17 9.63
CA VAL A 2 -22.11 -1.15 9.16
C VAL A 2 -21.54 0.23 9.50
N THR A 3 -21.43 1.08 8.50
CA THR A 3 -21.16 2.51 8.66
C THR A 3 -22.49 3.25 8.65
N ARG A 4 -22.69 4.18 9.59
CA ARG A 4 -23.89 5.01 9.68
C ARG A 4 -23.53 6.47 9.47
N MET A 5 -24.34 7.17 8.69
CA MET A 5 -24.20 8.60 8.44
C MET A 5 -25.42 9.34 8.98
N THR A 6 -25.19 10.50 9.54
CA THR A 6 -26.26 11.46 9.86
C THR A 6 -26.12 12.69 8.97
N TYR A 7 -27.22 13.32 8.67
CA TYR A 7 -27.25 14.46 7.76
C TYR A 7 -27.85 15.69 8.48
N ARG A 8 -27.34 16.86 8.12
CA ARG A 8 -27.88 18.15 8.56
C ARG A 8 -27.80 19.14 7.40
N ASN A 9 -28.90 19.80 7.08
CA ASN A 9 -28.99 20.76 5.96
C ASN A 9 -28.47 20.19 4.61
N GLY A 10 -28.77 18.92 4.33
CA GLY A 10 -28.36 18.26 3.08
C GLY A 10 -26.91 17.74 3.06
N ALA A 11 -26.09 18.07 4.04
CA ALA A 11 -24.70 17.61 4.13
C ALA A 11 -24.53 16.53 5.21
N VAL A 12 -23.47 15.70 5.10
CA VAL A 12 -23.14 14.67 6.09
C VAL A 12 -22.61 15.36 7.36
N ALA A 13 -23.36 15.27 8.46
CA ALA A 13 -22.98 15.89 9.74
C ALA A 13 -22.09 14.97 10.59
N SER A 14 -22.27 13.67 10.51
CA SER A 14 -21.37 12.71 11.15
C SER A 14 -21.33 11.36 10.45
N VAL A 15 -20.21 10.69 10.62
CA VAL A 15 -20.00 9.31 10.16
C VAL A 15 -19.62 8.48 11.37
N LYS A 16 -20.39 7.41 11.66
CA LYS A 16 -20.06 6.42 12.69
C LYS A 16 -19.55 5.16 12.01
N ASP A 17 -18.32 4.79 12.29
CA ASP A 17 -17.70 3.59 11.76
C ASP A 17 -18.21 2.31 12.44
N PRO A 18 -17.83 1.10 11.96
CA PRO A 18 -18.24 -0.16 12.57
C PRO A 18 -17.74 -0.40 14.00
N TYR A 19 -16.71 0.29 14.45
CA TYR A 19 -16.24 0.25 15.85
C TYR A 19 -17.01 1.20 16.77
N GLY A 20 -17.83 2.07 16.18
CA GLY A 20 -18.58 3.08 16.92
C GLY A 20 -17.87 4.42 17.04
N VAL A 21 -16.70 4.56 16.44
CA VAL A 21 -15.97 5.85 16.34
C VAL A 21 -16.78 6.81 15.50
N VAL A 22 -16.98 8.02 15.99
CA VAL A 22 -17.78 9.06 15.33
C VAL A 22 -16.85 10.15 14.85
N THR A 23 -16.89 10.44 13.55
CA THR A 23 -16.31 11.64 12.95
C THR A 23 -17.41 12.65 12.70
N ARG A 24 -17.26 13.87 13.22
CA ARG A 24 -18.16 15.01 13.02
C ARG A 24 -17.58 15.90 11.94
N LEU A 25 -18.47 16.47 11.11
CA LEU A 25 -18.11 17.31 9.97
C LEU A 25 -18.84 18.64 10.10
N ALA A 26 -18.11 19.75 9.93
CA ALA A 26 -18.68 21.08 9.87
C ALA A 26 -18.41 21.72 8.51
N TYR A 27 -19.34 22.56 8.06
CA TYR A 27 -19.32 23.17 6.74
C TYR A 27 -19.60 24.67 6.84
N ASP A 28 -19.07 25.44 5.90
CA ASP A 28 -19.43 26.82 5.72
C ASP A 28 -20.80 26.94 4.99
N HIS A 29 -21.22 28.17 4.74
CA HIS A 29 -22.50 28.46 4.07
C HIS A 29 -22.51 28.10 2.56
N PHE A 30 -21.34 27.83 1.96
CA PHE A 30 -21.19 27.34 0.60
C PHE A 30 -21.09 25.81 0.53
N HIS A 31 -21.29 25.11 1.65
CA HIS A 31 -21.13 23.67 1.80
C HIS A 31 -19.68 23.16 1.63
N ASN A 32 -18.67 24.02 1.80
CA ASN A 32 -17.29 23.54 1.89
C ASN A 32 -17.03 22.95 3.27
N LEU A 33 -16.37 21.81 3.36
CA LEU A 33 -15.98 21.17 4.63
C LEU A 33 -14.90 22.01 5.33
N THR A 34 -15.22 22.65 6.46
CA THR A 34 -14.28 23.48 7.21
C THR A 34 -13.60 22.77 8.35
N GLU A 35 -14.25 21.71 8.88
CA GLU A 35 -13.72 20.95 10.02
C GLU A 35 -14.13 19.48 9.94
N ALA A 36 -13.20 18.60 10.29
CA ALA A 36 -13.46 17.21 10.57
C ALA A 36 -12.85 16.84 11.94
N SER A 37 -13.70 16.45 12.91
CA SER A 37 -13.26 16.08 14.26
C SER A 37 -13.71 14.66 14.62
N ASP A 38 -12.78 13.86 15.18
CA ASP A 38 -13.10 12.53 15.65
C ASP A 38 -13.56 12.52 17.12
N SER A 39 -14.01 11.36 17.61
CA SER A 39 -14.46 11.19 18.98
C SER A 39 -13.35 11.24 20.05
N ARG A 40 -12.08 11.35 19.62
CA ARG A 40 -10.91 11.55 20.50
C ARG A 40 -10.51 13.03 20.60
N GLY A 41 -11.19 13.91 19.85
CA GLY A 41 -10.89 15.33 19.79
C GLY A 41 -9.84 15.71 18.76
N ASN A 42 -9.38 14.79 17.92
CA ASN A 42 -8.50 15.12 16.80
C ASN A 42 -9.27 15.90 15.76
N THR A 43 -8.79 17.09 15.42
CA THR A 43 -9.48 18.01 14.51
C THR A 43 -8.58 18.38 13.35
N SER A 44 -9.07 18.20 12.13
CA SER A 44 -8.49 18.75 10.91
C SER A 44 -9.31 19.94 10.44
N LEU A 45 -8.63 21.02 10.01
CA LEU A 45 -9.26 22.24 9.51
C LEU A 45 -8.95 22.44 8.03
N TYR A 46 -9.90 23.00 7.30
CA TYR A 46 -9.82 23.25 5.86
C TYR A 46 -10.17 24.70 5.56
N GLY A 47 -9.30 25.39 4.82
CA GLY A 47 -9.53 26.76 4.37
C GLY A 47 -9.73 26.81 2.87
N TYR A 48 -10.60 27.72 2.42
CA TYR A 48 -11.01 27.85 1.03
C TYR A 48 -10.83 29.29 0.53
N ASP A 49 -10.61 29.42 -0.76
CA ASP A 49 -10.69 30.72 -1.44
C ASP A 49 -12.15 31.07 -1.85
N LEU A 50 -12.32 32.25 -2.44
CA LEU A 50 -13.64 32.71 -2.89
C LEU A 50 -14.29 31.88 -3.99
N LEU A 51 -13.51 31.02 -4.65
CA LEU A 51 -14.01 30.08 -5.68
C LEU A 51 -14.31 28.69 -5.10
N GLY A 52 -14.21 28.50 -3.78
CA GLY A 52 -14.45 27.23 -3.11
C GLY A 52 -13.31 26.20 -3.28
N ARG A 53 -12.10 26.64 -3.66
CA ARG A 53 -10.94 25.74 -3.80
C ARG A 53 -10.21 25.68 -2.46
N CYS A 54 -9.84 24.46 -2.03
CA CYS A 54 -9.15 24.25 -0.75
C CYS A 54 -7.71 24.78 -0.83
N VAL A 55 -7.42 25.88 -0.16
CA VAL A 55 -6.11 26.57 -0.13
C VAL A 55 -5.27 26.20 1.08
N SER A 56 -5.87 25.63 2.14
CA SER A 56 -5.12 25.17 3.32
C SER A 56 -5.77 23.98 3.98
N VAL A 57 -4.92 23.11 4.54
CA VAL A 57 -5.32 22.01 5.40
C VAL A 57 -4.44 22.04 6.64
N THR A 58 -5.06 22.05 7.83
CA THR A 58 -4.36 21.93 9.11
C THR A 58 -4.63 20.54 9.67
N ASN A 59 -3.60 19.78 9.97
CA ASN A 59 -3.72 18.46 10.57
C ASN A 59 -4.01 18.56 12.08
N PRO A 60 -4.41 17.49 12.79
CA PRO A 60 -4.71 17.53 14.21
C PRO A 60 -3.55 17.93 15.13
N LYS A 61 -2.30 17.88 14.66
CA LYS A 61 -1.12 18.34 15.38
C LYS A 61 -0.75 19.79 15.10
N GLY A 62 -1.52 20.48 14.23
CA GLY A 62 -1.34 21.90 13.89
C GLY A 62 -0.40 22.15 12.71
N ALA A 63 0.16 21.15 12.07
CA ALA A 63 0.92 21.33 10.83
C ALA A 63 -0.01 21.76 9.70
N VAL A 64 0.48 22.66 8.82
CA VAL A 64 -0.34 23.31 7.78
C VAL A 64 0.24 23.02 6.40
N GLN A 65 -0.58 22.46 5.52
CA GLN A 65 -0.33 22.38 4.08
C GLN A 65 -1.04 23.57 3.40
N LYS A 66 -0.40 24.21 2.42
CA LYS A 66 -0.98 25.30 1.61
C LYS A 66 -0.97 24.97 0.13
N ARG A 67 -1.96 25.45 -0.60
CA ARG A 67 -2.11 25.23 -2.05
C ARG A 67 -2.38 26.54 -2.77
N GLU A 68 -1.78 26.69 -3.93
CA GLU A 68 -2.03 27.79 -4.87
C GLU A 68 -2.53 27.21 -6.19
N TYR A 69 -3.42 27.95 -6.83
CA TYR A 69 -4.09 27.55 -8.06
C TYR A 69 -3.86 28.56 -9.16
N ASP A 70 -3.81 28.10 -10.38
CA ASP A 70 -3.86 28.99 -11.56
C ASP A 70 -5.29 29.50 -11.83
N PRO A 71 -5.46 30.42 -12.79
CA PRO A 71 -6.78 30.99 -13.12
C PRO A 71 -7.81 29.96 -13.60
N VAL A 72 -7.39 28.81 -14.14
CA VAL A 72 -8.30 27.76 -14.60
C VAL A 72 -8.57 26.68 -13.53
N GLY A 73 -7.96 26.81 -12.34
CA GLY A 73 -8.28 26.00 -11.17
C GLY A 73 -7.35 24.79 -10.96
N ARG A 74 -6.22 24.71 -11.67
CA ARG A 74 -5.22 23.65 -11.47
C ARG A 74 -4.27 24.04 -10.34
N VAL A 75 -3.85 23.07 -9.52
CA VAL A 75 -2.86 23.29 -8.46
C VAL A 75 -1.50 23.57 -9.10
N VAL A 76 -0.90 24.73 -8.83
CA VAL A 76 0.43 25.12 -9.33
C VAL A 76 1.50 25.12 -8.25
N ARG A 77 1.10 25.14 -6.98
CA ARG A 77 2.02 25.05 -5.85
C ARG A 77 1.37 24.35 -4.66
N VAL A 78 2.14 23.50 -3.98
CA VAL A 78 1.80 22.94 -2.67
C VAL A 78 3.00 23.15 -1.75
N LEU A 79 2.78 23.88 -0.65
CA LEU A 79 3.71 23.88 0.48
C LEU A 79 3.22 22.80 1.44
N ASP A 80 3.90 21.65 1.47
CA ASP A 80 3.45 20.49 2.22
C ASP A 80 3.72 20.63 3.74
N PHE A 81 3.12 19.77 4.53
CA PHE A 81 3.23 19.76 6.00
C PHE A 81 4.67 19.71 6.51
N ASP A 82 5.57 19.07 5.77
CA ASP A 82 7.00 18.96 6.11
C ASP A 82 7.86 20.11 5.56
N GLY A 83 7.24 21.12 4.93
CA GLY A 83 7.89 22.26 4.30
C GLY A 83 8.41 21.99 2.88
N ASN A 84 8.05 20.85 2.26
CA ASN A 84 8.36 20.59 0.85
C ASN A 84 7.57 21.54 -0.04
N ASP A 85 8.27 22.37 -0.87
CA ASP A 85 7.67 23.33 -1.81
C ASP A 85 7.57 22.71 -3.20
N ILE A 86 6.39 22.16 -3.50
CA ILE A 86 6.09 21.49 -4.75
C ILE A 86 5.52 22.51 -5.74
N ARG A 87 6.06 22.56 -6.94
CA ARG A 87 5.60 23.41 -8.06
C ARG A 87 5.25 22.56 -9.26
N LEU A 88 4.14 22.91 -9.90
CA LEU A 88 3.55 22.17 -11.01
C LEU A 88 3.31 23.15 -12.18
N SER A 89 3.69 22.73 -13.39
CA SER A 89 3.39 23.47 -14.62
C SER A 89 2.59 22.60 -15.57
N TYR A 90 1.71 23.20 -16.33
CA TYR A 90 0.82 22.48 -17.25
C TYR A 90 0.84 23.12 -18.63
N ASP A 91 0.54 22.32 -19.65
CA ASP A 91 0.26 22.83 -20.99
C ASP A 91 -1.20 23.33 -21.14
N GLY A 92 -1.55 23.77 -22.36
CA GLY A 92 -2.89 24.32 -22.66
C GLY A 92 -4.04 23.29 -22.66
N ILE A 93 -3.74 22.00 -22.52
CA ILE A 93 -4.71 20.89 -22.51
C ILE A 93 -4.59 20.03 -21.24
N ASP A 94 -4.09 20.64 -20.16
CA ASP A 94 -4.02 20.10 -18.79
C ASP A 94 -3.01 18.95 -18.58
N ASN A 95 -2.07 18.72 -19.50
CA ASN A 95 -0.97 17.81 -19.21
C ASN A 95 0.04 18.47 -18.25
N LEU A 96 0.49 17.74 -17.24
CA LEU A 96 1.56 18.15 -16.33
C LEU A 96 2.90 18.15 -17.12
N THR A 97 3.47 19.32 -17.39
CA THR A 97 4.73 19.45 -18.14
C THR A 97 5.96 19.50 -17.24
N GLU A 98 5.79 19.95 -15.99
CA GLU A 98 6.88 20.03 -15.02
C GLU A 98 6.37 19.75 -13.61
N TYR A 99 7.14 18.94 -12.87
CA TYR A 99 7.06 18.77 -11.43
C TYR A 99 8.39 19.19 -10.83
N ARG A 100 8.37 20.08 -9.87
CA ARG A 100 9.57 20.48 -9.15
C ARG A 100 9.27 20.61 -7.66
N ASP A 101 10.14 20.04 -6.83
CA ASP A 101 10.11 20.25 -5.39
C ASP A 101 11.54 20.51 -4.85
N ASN A 102 11.72 20.50 -3.53
CA ASN A 102 13.00 20.74 -2.90
C ASN A 102 14.05 19.65 -3.18
N VAL A 103 13.64 18.50 -3.73
CA VAL A 103 14.49 17.31 -3.85
C VAL A 103 14.57 16.73 -5.26
N GLN A 104 13.62 17.05 -6.14
CA GLN A 104 13.60 16.56 -7.52
C GLN A 104 13.02 17.58 -8.48
N HIS A 105 13.42 17.45 -9.74
CA HIS A 105 12.86 18.18 -10.86
C HIS A 105 12.61 17.20 -12.01
N VAL A 106 11.37 17.12 -12.48
CA VAL A 106 10.95 16.20 -13.54
C VAL A 106 10.20 16.98 -14.61
N GLU A 107 10.63 16.82 -15.86
CA GLU A 107 9.97 17.35 -17.04
C GLU A 107 9.26 16.23 -17.80
N TYR A 108 8.10 16.54 -18.35
CA TYR A 108 7.28 15.63 -19.13
C TYR A 108 7.02 16.19 -20.53
N GLY A 109 7.09 15.35 -21.55
CA GLY A 109 6.73 15.70 -22.93
C GLY A 109 5.64 14.77 -23.44
N TYR A 110 4.71 15.34 -24.18
CA TYR A 110 3.53 14.62 -24.68
C TYR A 110 3.41 14.71 -26.20
N SER A 111 2.66 13.80 -26.79
CA SER A 111 2.14 13.91 -28.16
C SER A 111 0.64 13.64 -28.16
N GLY A 112 -0.08 14.26 -29.09
CA GLY A 112 -1.55 14.23 -29.06
C GLY A 112 -2.09 14.85 -27.79
N MET A 113 -3.21 14.34 -27.28
CA MET A 113 -3.87 14.96 -26.12
C MET A 113 -3.26 14.55 -24.77
N TRP A 114 -2.73 13.33 -24.59
CA TRP A 114 -2.24 12.87 -23.26
C TRP A 114 -1.17 11.77 -23.33
N LYS A 115 -0.56 11.54 -24.50
CA LYS A 115 0.43 10.46 -24.65
C LYS A 115 1.79 10.93 -24.16
N LEU A 116 2.22 10.45 -23.01
CA LEU A 116 3.56 10.72 -22.47
C LEU A 116 4.61 10.11 -23.41
N THR A 117 5.42 10.96 -24.05
CA THR A 117 6.50 10.53 -24.96
C THR A 117 7.88 10.65 -24.33
N ARG A 118 8.01 11.50 -23.32
CA ARG A 118 9.29 11.75 -22.64
C ARG A 118 9.08 12.10 -21.18
N ARG A 119 9.92 11.51 -20.31
CA ARG A 119 10.14 11.93 -18.93
C ARG A 119 11.62 12.22 -18.76
N ARG A 120 11.97 13.35 -18.19
CA ARG A 120 13.35 13.75 -17.91
C ARG A 120 13.51 14.13 -16.46
N ASP A 121 14.54 13.64 -15.82
CA ASP A 121 14.99 14.06 -14.49
C ASP A 121 16.54 14.11 -14.44
N HIS A 122 17.10 14.27 -13.24
CA HIS A 122 18.56 14.30 -13.03
C HIS A 122 19.27 12.98 -13.42
N ARG A 123 18.56 11.85 -13.49
CA ARG A 123 19.10 10.54 -13.91
C ARG A 123 19.20 10.39 -15.41
N GLY A 124 18.43 11.18 -16.15
CA GLY A 124 18.42 11.16 -17.61
C GLY A 124 17.02 11.25 -18.21
N VAL A 125 16.86 10.64 -19.36
CA VAL A 125 15.64 10.71 -20.17
C VAL A 125 15.09 9.31 -20.39
N VAL A 126 13.81 9.14 -20.08
CA VAL A 126 13.01 7.96 -20.47
C VAL A 126 12.11 8.37 -21.63
N ASN A 127 12.13 7.61 -22.72
CA ASN A 127 11.29 7.86 -23.88
C ASN A 127 10.28 6.74 -24.08
N PHE A 128 9.09 7.11 -24.52
CA PHE A 128 7.97 6.21 -24.80
C PHE A 128 7.59 6.33 -26.27
N ARG A 129 7.40 5.22 -26.96
CA ARG A 129 6.95 5.17 -28.35
C ARG A 129 5.69 4.33 -28.47
N TYR A 130 4.77 4.84 -29.27
CA TYR A 130 3.46 4.25 -29.51
C TYR A 130 3.31 3.92 -30.99
N ASP A 131 2.41 3.00 -31.33
CA ASP A 131 1.98 2.76 -32.69
C ASP A 131 0.90 3.77 -33.12
N ARG A 132 0.35 3.59 -34.32
CA ARG A 132 -0.69 4.48 -34.87
C ARG A 132 -2.02 4.39 -34.14
N GLU A 133 -2.28 3.28 -33.47
CA GLU A 133 -3.43 3.04 -32.60
C GLU A 133 -3.16 3.47 -31.13
N GLU A 134 -2.08 4.24 -30.91
CA GLU A 134 -1.68 4.80 -29.61
C GLU A 134 -1.35 3.74 -28.53
N ARG A 135 -0.98 2.52 -28.93
CA ARG A 135 -0.56 1.45 -28.02
C ARG A 135 0.95 1.52 -27.79
N LEU A 136 1.40 1.36 -26.54
CA LEU A 136 2.82 1.40 -26.17
C LEU A 136 3.59 0.27 -26.86
N ARG A 137 4.65 0.63 -27.60
CA ARG A 137 5.53 -0.29 -28.35
C ARG A 137 6.93 -0.36 -27.79
N ARG A 138 7.43 0.72 -27.20
CA ARG A 138 8.79 0.77 -26.69
C ARG A 138 8.92 1.78 -25.56
N VAL A 139 9.70 1.40 -24.55
CA VAL A 139 10.22 2.28 -23.50
C VAL A 139 11.74 2.25 -23.62
N THR A 140 12.39 3.41 -23.71
CA THR A 140 13.85 3.53 -23.68
C THR A 140 14.25 4.21 -22.38
N ASN A 141 15.04 3.55 -21.55
CA ASN A 141 15.47 4.06 -20.25
C ASN A 141 16.64 5.04 -20.35
N GLU A 142 17.10 5.58 -19.24
CA GLU A 142 18.18 6.57 -19.13
C GLU A 142 19.55 6.02 -19.60
N ARG A 143 19.70 4.68 -19.66
CA ARG A 143 20.90 3.99 -20.18
C ARG A 143 20.79 3.64 -21.66
N LEU A 144 19.78 4.17 -22.36
CA LEU A 144 19.46 3.89 -23.76
C LEU A 144 19.10 2.41 -24.05
N GLN A 145 18.78 1.63 -23.03
CA GLN A 145 18.26 0.28 -23.18
C GLN A 145 16.77 0.35 -23.49
N SER A 146 16.28 -0.54 -24.35
CA SER A 146 14.88 -0.55 -24.78
C SER A 146 14.12 -1.76 -24.24
N TYR A 147 12.93 -1.51 -23.72
CA TYR A 147 11.89 -2.51 -23.49
C TYR A 147 10.91 -2.44 -24.65
N GLU A 148 10.64 -3.56 -25.33
CA GLU A 148 9.85 -3.56 -26.55
C GLU A 148 8.66 -4.53 -26.44
N PHE A 149 7.51 -4.12 -26.98
CA PHE A 149 6.29 -4.91 -27.06
C PHE A 149 5.95 -5.23 -28.51
N THR A 150 5.74 -6.52 -28.80
CA THR A 150 5.11 -6.98 -30.03
C THR A 150 3.65 -7.24 -29.73
N LEU A 151 2.77 -6.64 -30.55
CA LEU A 151 1.31 -6.76 -30.36
C LEU A 151 0.70 -7.45 -31.57
N ASP A 152 -0.39 -8.21 -31.33
CA ASP A 152 -1.25 -8.71 -32.38
C ASP A 152 -2.16 -7.60 -32.95
N ALA A 153 -2.98 -7.92 -33.94
CA ALA A 153 -3.86 -6.96 -34.60
C ALA A 153 -4.89 -6.31 -33.66
N VAL A 154 -5.29 -7.02 -32.59
CA VAL A 154 -6.26 -6.49 -31.61
C VAL A 154 -5.59 -5.81 -30.41
N GLY A 155 -4.24 -5.81 -30.35
CA GLY A 155 -3.49 -5.07 -29.32
C GLY A 155 -3.00 -5.91 -28.15
N ASN A 156 -3.15 -7.22 -28.16
CA ASN A 156 -2.58 -8.06 -27.12
C ASN A 156 -1.07 -8.23 -27.32
N VAL A 157 -0.32 -8.23 -26.21
CA VAL A 157 1.12 -8.53 -26.24
C VAL A 157 1.34 -9.99 -26.65
N THR A 158 2.09 -10.20 -27.73
CA THR A 158 2.51 -11.54 -28.21
C THR A 158 3.98 -11.82 -27.93
N ALA A 159 4.80 -10.77 -27.79
CA ALA A 159 6.14 -10.88 -27.27
C ALA A 159 6.57 -9.60 -26.56
N GLU A 160 7.48 -9.75 -25.61
CA GLU A 160 8.15 -8.64 -24.95
C GLU A 160 9.65 -8.92 -24.87
N LYS A 161 10.44 -7.86 -25.09
CA LYS A 161 11.90 -7.88 -24.94
C LYS A 161 12.28 -6.92 -23.83
N GLY A 162 12.87 -7.44 -22.76
CA GLY A 162 13.28 -6.67 -21.59
C GLY A 162 14.48 -5.77 -21.86
N PHE A 163 14.82 -4.88 -20.94
CA PHE A 163 16.00 -4.01 -20.99
C PHE A 163 17.32 -4.80 -21.04
N ASP A 164 17.35 -6.01 -20.54
CA ASP A 164 18.47 -6.96 -20.61
C ASP A 164 18.55 -7.71 -21.93
N GLY A 165 17.59 -7.46 -22.85
CA GLY A 165 17.47 -8.14 -24.14
C GLY A 165 16.78 -9.51 -24.08
N ALA A 166 16.39 -9.99 -22.90
CA ALA A 166 15.67 -11.25 -22.74
C ALA A 166 14.27 -11.16 -23.36
N VAL A 167 13.89 -12.18 -24.15
CA VAL A 167 12.62 -12.20 -24.89
C VAL A 167 11.68 -13.23 -24.29
N ARG A 168 10.42 -12.83 -24.13
CA ARG A 168 9.32 -13.65 -23.68
C ARG A 168 8.23 -13.67 -24.73
N HIS A 169 7.66 -14.83 -25.03
CA HIS A 169 6.59 -14.99 -26.03
C HIS A 169 5.31 -15.47 -25.38
N TYR A 170 4.18 -15.04 -25.93
CA TYR A 170 2.84 -15.39 -25.45
C TYR A 170 1.97 -15.88 -26.61
N LEU A 171 1.39 -17.06 -26.45
CA LEU A 171 0.32 -17.58 -27.29
C LEU A 171 -1.01 -17.37 -26.57
N ARG A 172 -2.03 -16.90 -27.31
CA ARG A 172 -3.34 -16.61 -26.75
C ARG A 172 -4.42 -17.42 -27.46
N ASP A 173 -5.48 -17.69 -26.75
CA ASP A 173 -6.70 -18.27 -27.34
C ASP A 173 -7.55 -17.17 -28.02
N ARG A 174 -8.67 -17.60 -28.61
CA ARG A 174 -9.62 -16.66 -29.27
C ARG A 174 -10.24 -15.65 -28.32
N GLY A 175 -10.25 -15.90 -27.03
CA GLY A 175 -10.72 -14.98 -25.97
C GLY A 175 -9.65 -14.01 -25.50
N GLY A 176 -8.43 -14.06 -26.05
CA GLY A 176 -7.31 -13.19 -25.67
C GLY A 176 -6.54 -13.66 -24.43
N ARG A 177 -6.90 -14.82 -23.83
CA ARG A 177 -6.22 -15.35 -22.66
C ARG A 177 -4.92 -16.03 -23.06
N VAL A 178 -3.84 -15.87 -22.27
CA VAL A 178 -2.55 -16.53 -22.50
C VAL A 178 -2.70 -18.03 -22.27
N VAL A 179 -2.50 -18.85 -23.30
CA VAL A 179 -2.52 -20.31 -23.20
C VAL A 179 -1.13 -20.91 -23.14
N ARG A 180 -0.10 -20.18 -23.62
CA ARG A 180 1.30 -20.57 -23.50
C ARG A 180 2.17 -19.34 -23.33
N GLU A 181 3.15 -19.45 -22.44
CA GLU A 181 4.24 -18.49 -22.25
C GLU A 181 5.57 -19.23 -22.49
N THR A 182 6.45 -18.68 -23.32
CA THR A 182 7.81 -19.15 -23.49
C THR A 182 8.76 -18.15 -22.83
N LEU A 183 9.47 -18.58 -21.81
CA LEU A 183 10.43 -17.78 -21.05
C LEU A 183 11.75 -17.60 -21.85
N PRO A 184 12.60 -16.61 -21.51
CA PRO A 184 13.90 -16.41 -22.16
C PRO A 184 14.83 -17.62 -22.05
N SER A 185 14.66 -18.47 -21.04
CA SER A 185 15.37 -19.75 -20.89
C SER A 185 14.95 -20.84 -21.90
N GLY A 186 13.88 -20.59 -22.68
CA GLY A 186 13.23 -21.63 -23.50
C GLY A 186 12.21 -22.47 -22.72
N THR A 187 12.06 -22.26 -21.41
CA THR A 187 11.06 -22.97 -20.61
C THR A 187 9.66 -22.53 -21.01
N GLU A 188 8.77 -23.48 -21.24
CA GLU A 188 7.36 -23.23 -21.56
C GLU A 188 6.47 -23.44 -20.35
N ARG A 189 5.44 -22.60 -20.25
CA ARG A 189 4.30 -22.74 -19.33
C ARG A 189 3.02 -22.78 -20.15
N GLU A 190 2.17 -23.73 -19.90
CA GLU A 190 0.84 -23.82 -20.49
C GLU A 190 -0.24 -23.58 -19.43
N TYR A 191 -1.24 -22.80 -19.80
CA TYR A 191 -2.32 -22.39 -18.92
C TYR A 191 -3.65 -23.00 -19.36
N GLY A 192 -4.27 -23.76 -18.48
CA GLY A 192 -5.64 -24.24 -18.61
C GLY A 192 -6.60 -23.40 -17.77
N TYR A 193 -7.78 -23.12 -18.30
CA TYR A 193 -8.77 -22.27 -17.66
C TYR A 193 -10.05 -23.03 -17.36
N ASP A 194 -10.73 -22.65 -16.28
CA ASP A 194 -12.07 -23.12 -16.01
C ASP A 194 -13.14 -22.35 -16.84
N ALA A 195 -14.40 -22.73 -16.70
CA ALA A 195 -15.52 -22.11 -17.41
C ALA A 195 -15.71 -20.62 -17.06
N CYS A 196 -15.19 -20.16 -15.92
CA CYS A 196 -15.21 -18.76 -15.50
C CYS A 196 -13.93 -17.99 -15.91
N SER A 197 -13.11 -18.55 -16.81
CA SER A 197 -11.84 -17.98 -17.28
C SER A 197 -10.78 -17.75 -16.18
N ARG A 198 -10.82 -18.52 -15.11
CA ARG A 198 -9.78 -18.52 -14.07
C ARG A 198 -8.78 -19.64 -14.39
N VAL A 199 -7.49 -19.39 -14.09
CA VAL A 199 -6.44 -20.42 -14.27
C VAL A 199 -6.75 -21.63 -13.40
N ALA A 200 -6.98 -22.79 -14.00
CA ALA A 200 -7.27 -24.04 -13.31
C ALA A 200 -6.05 -24.98 -13.33
N ARG A 201 -5.13 -24.80 -14.27
CA ARG A 201 -3.91 -25.61 -14.42
C ARG A 201 -2.78 -24.78 -15.00
N VAL A 202 -1.56 -24.98 -14.50
CA VAL A 202 -0.32 -24.55 -15.13
C VAL A 202 0.56 -25.78 -15.29
N SER A 203 0.96 -26.08 -16.53
CA SER A 203 1.89 -27.18 -16.84
C SER A 203 3.21 -26.67 -17.38
N TYR A 204 4.26 -27.48 -17.26
CA TYR A 204 5.64 -27.16 -17.57
C TYR A 204 6.23 -28.19 -18.54
N PRO A 205 5.80 -28.22 -19.82
CA PRO A 205 6.11 -29.29 -20.74
C PRO A 205 7.60 -29.47 -21.04
N THR A 206 8.39 -28.38 -20.93
CA THR A 206 9.85 -28.42 -21.22
C THR A 206 10.71 -28.59 -19.96
N ALA A 207 10.20 -28.32 -18.77
CA ALA A 207 10.97 -28.35 -17.53
C ALA A 207 10.81 -29.70 -16.78
N GLY A 208 9.76 -30.49 -17.09
CA GLY A 208 9.44 -31.74 -16.36
C GLY A 208 8.97 -31.49 -14.92
N ASP A 209 8.72 -30.25 -14.55
CA ASP A 209 8.16 -29.85 -13.25
C ASP A 209 6.73 -30.38 -13.10
N PRO A 210 6.30 -30.76 -11.87
CA PRO A 210 4.93 -31.12 -11.61
C PRO A 210 3.96 -29.95 -11.93
N ASP A 211 2.83 -30.31 -12.51
CA ASP A 211 1.75 -29.36 -12.78
C ASP A 211 1.22 -28.70 -11.52
N GLN A 212 0.81 -27.45 -11.66
CA GLN A 212 0.02 -26.75 -10.65
C GLN A 212 -1.46 -26.84 -11.03
N THR A 213 -2.31 -27.18 -10.06
CA THR A 213 -3.76 -27.17 -10.27
C THR A 213 -4.44 -26.28 -9.23
N TYR A 214 -5.55 -25.68 -9.65
CA TYR A 214 -6.30 -24.73 -8.83
C TYR A 214 -7.78 -25.05 -8.90
N ALA A 215 -8.45 -25.14 -7.76
CA ALA A 215 -9.89 -25.29 -7.66
C ALA A 215 -10.50 -24.09 -6.94
N TYR A 216 -11.66 -23.68 -7.41
CA TYR A 216 -12.36 -22.51 -6.90
C TYR A 216 -13.75 -22.87 -6.41
N GLY A 217 -14.18 -22.26 -5.31
CA GLY A 217 -15.54 -22.41 -4.80
C GLY A 217 -16.57 -21.60 -5.60
N LEU A 218 -17.83 -21.76 -5.26
CA LEU A 218 -18.97 -21.07 -5.90
C LEU A 218 -18.84 -19.54 -5.81
N SER A 219 -18.18 -19.02 -4.76
CA SER A 219 -17.91 -17.60 -4.60
C SER A 219 -16.74 -17.07 -5.44
N GLY A 220 -16.12 -17.92 -6.27
CA GLY A 220 -14.95 -17.55 -7.07
C GLY A 220 -13.62 -17.56 -6.32
N ARG A 221 -13.59 -17.90 -5.02
CA ARG A 221 -12.36 -17.94 -4.22
C ARG A 221 -11.63 -19.27 -4.42
N LEU A 222 -10.29 -19.21 -4.38
CA LEU A 222 -9.43 -20.38 -4.41
C LEU A 222 -9.70 -21.25 -3.16
N VAL A 223 -10.11 -22.51 -3.36
CA VAL A 223 -10.35 -23.48 -2.27
C VAL A 223 -9.28 -24.54 -2.18
N ARG A 224 -8.54 -24.77 -3.28
CA ARG A 224 -7.43 -25.73 -3.31
C ARG A 224 -6.41 -25.32 -4.36
N ALA A 225 -5.13 -25.44 -4.01
CA ALA A 225 -4.01 -25.41 -4.93
C ALA A 225 -3.11 -26.63 -4.68
N SER A 226 -2.58 -27.25 -5.75
CA SER A 226 -1.63 -28.36 -5.60
C SER A 226 -0.50 -28.29 -6.62
N ARG A 227 0.67 -28.82 -6.24
CA ARG A 227 1.82 -29.03 -7.10
C ARG A 227 2.53 -30.33 -6.68
N GLY A 228 2.53 -31.34 -7.56
CA GLY A 228 3.01 -32.68 -7.18
C GLY A 228 2.22 -33.24 -5.98
N GLU A 229 2.93 -33.61 -4.92
CA GLU A 229 2.33 -34.10 -3.67
C GLU A 229 1.87 -33.02 -2.72
N SER A 230 2.39 -31.79 -2.87
CA SER A 230 2.03 -30.66 -2.00
C SER A 230 0.66 -30.12 -2.34
N THR A 231 -0.16 -29.91 -1.30
CA THR A 231 -1.52 -29.36 -1.43
C THR A 231 -1.79 -28.30 -0.36
N VAL A 232 -2.42 -27.21 -0.77
CA VAL A 232 -2.94 -26.19 0.12
C VAL A 232 -4.44 -26.07 -0.09
N GLU A 233 -5.21 -26.12 1.00
CA GLU A 233 -6.66 -25.98 1.01
C GLU A 233 -7.11 -24.79 1.85
N PHE A 234 -8.16 -24.10 1.41
CA PHE A 234 -8.71 -22.92 2.06
C PHE A 234 -10.20 -23.08 2.34
N ALA A 235 -10.63 -22.64 3.52
CA ALA A 235 -12.04 -22.43 3.83
C ALA A 235 -12.28 -20.97 4.23
N TYR A 236 -13.43 -20.45 3.88
CA TYR A 236 -13.80 -19.05 4.07
C TYR A 236 -15.10 -18.91 4.86
N ASN A 237 -15.23 -17.82 5.61
CA ASN A 237 -16.51 -17.46 6.22
C ASN A 237 -17.43 -16.74 5.21
N SER A 238 -18.62 -16.36 5.64
CA SER A 238 -19.61 -15.63 4.81
C SER A 238 -19.14 -14.26 4.34
N LEU A 239 -18.17 -13.64 5.00
CA LEU A 239 -17.52 -12.39 4.58
C LEU A 239 -16.38 -12.62 3.57
N GLY A 240 -16.03 -13.90 3.32
CA GLY A 240 -14.96 -14.26 2.40
C GLY A 240 -13.56 -14.17 3.02
N LEU A 241 -13.45 -14.13 4.32
CA LEU A 241 -12.17 -14.16 5.03
C LEU A 241 -11.74 -15.63 5.24
N PRO A 242 -10.43 -15.96 5.06
CA PRO A 242 -9.94 -17.33 5.21
C PRO A 242 -9.95 -17.75 6.68
N VAL A 243 -10.81 -18.71 7.06
CA VAL A 243 -10.93 -19.22 8.43
C VAL A 243 -10.07 -20.45 8.67
N ARG A 244 -9.73 -21.18 7.61
CA ARG A 244 -8.84 -22.35 7.66
C ARG A 244 -7.96 -22.38 6.41
N GLU A 245 -6.71 -22.68 6.64
CA GLU A 245 -5.70 -22.97 5.62
C GLU A 245 -4.99 -24.27 6.04
N THR A 246 -4.98 -25.27 5.19
CA THR A 246 -4.31 -26.54 5.44
C THR A 246 -3.25 -26.73 4.35
N ALA A 247 -1.99 -26.85 4.74
CA ALA A 247 -0.86 -27.09 3.86
C ALA A 247 -0.17 -28.39 4.31
N ASP A 248 -0.20 -29.42 3.46
CA ASP A 248 0.47 -30.70 3.67
C ASP A 248 0.22 -31.29 5.08
N GLY A 249 -1.06 -31.27 5.53
CA GLY A 249 -1.51 -31.76 6.84
C GLY A 249 -1.42 -30.75 8.01
N ASN A 250 -0.68 -29.66 7.88
CA ASN A 250 -0.63 -28.60 8.87
C ASN A 250 -1.77 -27.61 8.65
N THR A 251 -2.52 -27.32 9.70
CA THR A 251 -3.67 -26.43 9.60
C THR A 251 -3.47 -25.15 10.42
N ILE A 252 -3.79 -24.02 9.80
CA ILE A 252 -3.93 -22.70 10.45
C ILE A 252 -5.41 -22.35 10.52
N LEU A 253 -5.91 -22.04 11.72
CA LEU A 253 -7.27 -21.58 11.97
C LEU A 253 -7.24 -20.10 12.34
N ARG A 254 -8.22 -19.34 11.82
CA ARG A 254 -8.36 -17.90 12.10
C ARG A 254 -9.80 -17.59 12.50
N THR A 255 -9.93 -16.75 13.51
CA THR A 255 -11.22 -16.10 13.82
C THR A 255 -11.09 -14.59 13.67
N TYR A 256 -12.21 -13.93 13.43
CA TYR A 256 -12.24 -12.51 13.11
C TYR A 256 -13.30 -11.80 13.97
N ASP A 257 -13.07 -10.52 14.22
CA ASP A 257 -14.10 -9.65 14.75
C ASP A 257 -15.16 -9.30 13.67
N HIS A 258 -16.17 -8.54 14.05
CA HIS A 258 -17.26 -8.12 13.17
C HIS A 258 -16.81 -7.18 12.03
N THR A 259 -15.60 -6.64 12.08
CA THR A 259 -15.00 -5.78 11.03
C THR A 259 -14.05 -6.53 10.11
N GLY A 260 -13.74 -7.78 10.43
CA GLY A 260 -12.83 -8.62 9.63
C GLY A 260 -11.38 -8.61 10.10
N ARG A 261 -11.07 -8.07 11.28
CA ARG A 261 -9.73 -8.13 11.87
C ARG A 261 -9.53 -9.43 12.64
N ILE A 262 -8.33 -10.02 12.54
CA ILE A 262 -8.01 -11.28 13.22
C ILE A 262 -8.11 -11.10 14.75
N LEU A 263 -8.88 -11.99 15.40
CA LEU A 263 -8.97 -12.15 16.84
C LEU A 263 -8.07 -13.28 17.33
N THR A 264 -8.09 -14.43 16.65
CA THR A 264 -7.23 -15.56 16.99
C THR A 264 -6.61 -16.17 15.74
N LEU A 265 -5.43 -16.70 15.92
CA LEU A 265 -4.76 -17.56 14.96
C LEU A 265 -4.24 -18.78 15.73
N GLY A 266 -4.58 -19.98 15.28
CA GLY A 266 -4.12 -21.24 15.86
C GLY A 266 -3.51 -22.14 14.81
N SER A 267 -2.54 -22.98 15.20
CA SER A 267 -1.90 -23.95 14.33
C SER A 267 -1.97 -25.35 14.95
N THR A 268 -2.15 -26.37 14.12
CA THR A 268 -2.05 -27.79 14.58
C THR A 268 -0.63 -28.15 15.04
N ALA A 269 0.38 -27.30 14.73
CA ALA A 269 1.73 -27.43 15.29
C ALA A 269 1.84 -26.90 16.75
N GLY A 270 0.71 -26.57 17.40
CA GLY A 270 0.65 -26.19 18.81
C GLY A 270 0.81 -24.69 19.10
N ALA A 271 1.04 -23.85 18.09
CA ALA A 271 1.11 -22.40 18.28
C ALA A 271 -0.28 -21.76 18.23
N SER A 272 -0.52 -20.80 19.10
CA SER A 272 -1.71 -19.94 19.01
C SER A 272 -1.40 -18.47 19.35
N LEU A 273 -2.13 -17.57 18.71
CA LEU A 273 -2.09 -16.14 18.92
C LEU A 273 -3.49 -15.63 19.21
N ARG A 274 -3.62 -14.77 20.22
CA ARG A 274 -4.87 -14.06 20.54
C ARG A 274 -4.58 -12.58 20.57
N TYR A 275 -5.39 -11.80 19.87
CA TYR A 275 -5.27 -10.35 19.77
C TYR A 275 -6.39 -9.66 20.53
N THR A 276 -6.05 -8.66 21.34
CA THR A 276 -7.00 -7.74 21.99
C THR A 276 -6.90 -6.36 21.36
N ARG A 277 -8.05 -5.69 21.24
CA ARG A 277 -8.16 -4.39 20.61
C ARG A 277 -9.03 -3.46 21.44
N ASN A 278 -8.69 -2.16 21.40
CA ASN A 278 -9.49 -1.13 22.05
C ASN A 278 -10.77 -0.80 21.23
N ALA A 279 -11.57 0.11 21.75
CA ALA A 279 -12.79 0.58 21.11
C ALA A 279 -12.59 1.23 19.75
N TYR A 280 -11.37 1.62 19.39
CA TYR A 280 -11.00 2.18 18.09
C TYR A 280 -10.42 1.11 17.12
N GLY A 281 -10.36 -0.14 17.59
CA GLY A 281 -9.84 -1.27 16.82
C GLY A 281 -8.31 -1.33 16.75
N GLU A 282 -7.61 -0.52 17.55
CA GLU A 282 -6.15 -0.57 17.67
C GLU A 282 -5.72 -1.73 18.55
N LEU A 283 -4.56 -2.30 18.29
CA LEU A 283 -4.01 -3.42 19.05
C LEU A 283 -3.66 -2.97 20.48
N GLU A 284 -4.37 -3.47 21.49
CA GLU A 284 -4.02 -3.28 22.90
C GLU A 284 -3.05 -4.31 23.41
N GLY A 285 -3.08 -5.52 22.81
CA GLY A 285 -2.17 -6.58 23.20
C GLY A 285 -2.35 -7.84 22.40
N PHE A 286 -1.40 -8.71 22.52
CA PHE A 286 -1.57 -10.07 22.06
C PHE A 286 -0.85 -11.06 22.98
N THR A 287 -1.40 -12.26 23.04
CA THR A 287 -0.84 -13.41 23.73
C THR A 287 -0.46 -14.45 22.69
N ALA A 288 0.78 -14.92 22.74
CA ALA A 288 1.26 -16.04 21.95
C ALA A 288 1.53 -17.22 22.88
N THR A 289 1.00 -18.40 22.54
CA THR A 289 1.31 -19.66 23.21
C THR A 289 1.87 -20.62 22.16
N GLY A 290 2.89 -21.39 22.50
CA GLY A 290 3.49 -22.32 21.55
C GLY A 290 4.54 -23.20 22.20
N GLY A 291 4.78 -24.34 21.54
CA GLY A 291 5.70 -25.39 21.97
C GLY A 291 4.98 -26.71 22.18
N SER A 292 5.65 -27.81 21.85
CA SER A 292 5.15 -29.17 22.06
C SER A 292 4.83 -29.48 23.52
N ASP A 293 5.35 -28.66 24.45
CA ASP A 293 5.30 -28.88 25.89
C ASP A 293 4.39 -27.86 26.63
N GLY A 294 3.70 -26.96 25.91
CA GLY A 294 2.84 -25.93 26.53
C GLY A 294 3.59 -24.88 27.37
N ALA A 295 4.91 -24.85 27.31
CA ALA A 295 5.78 -24.22 28.31
C ALA A 295 6.11 -22.76 28.04
N GLY A 296 5.48 -22.07 27.08
CA GLY A 296 5.80 -20.66 26.83
C GLY A 296 4.59 -19.83 26.46
N SER A 297 4.17 -18.94 27.36
CA SER A 297 3.27 -17.84 27.02
C SER A 297 4.09 -16.55 26.87
N TRP A 298 3.86 -15.84 25.78
CA TRP A 298 4.46 -14.55 25.50
C TRP A 298 3.35 -13.52 25.32
N GLU A 299 3.43 -12.43 26.07
CA GLU A 299 2.40 -11.39 26.04
C GLU A 299 3.01 -10.04 25.71
N SER A 300 2.26 -9.21 25.01
CA SER A 300 2.58 -7.81 24.83
C SER A 300 1.37 -6.93 25.10
N ALA A 301 1.61 -5.74 25.63
CA ALA A 301 0.61 -4.69 25.74
C ALA A 301 1.07 -3.47 24.93
N HIS A 302 0.10 -2.79 24.32
CA HIS A 302 0.33 -1.67 23.41
C HIS A 302 -0.52 -0.48 23.83
N ARG A 303 0.07 0.70 23.84
CA ARG A 303 -0.64 1.95 24.11
C ARG A 303 -0.51 2.88 22.92
N HIS A 304 -1.58 3.56 22.60
CA HIS A 304 -1.67 4.49 21.49
C HIS A 304 -2.01 5.91 22.01
N ASP A 305 -1.55 6.93 21.29
CA ASP A 305 -2.00 8.30 21.51
C ASP A 305 -3.40 8.53 20.92
N THR A 306 -3.89 9.76 21.02
CA THR A 306 -5.21 10.13 20.49
C THR A 306 -5.29 10.03 18.98
N LEU A 307 -4.17 10.10 18.26
CA LEU A 307 -4.10 9.94 16.79
C LEU A 307 -3.99 8.48 16.34
N GLY A 308 -3.82 7.54 17.29
CA GLY A 308 -3.68 6.11 17.01
C GLY A 308 -2.23 5.67 16.76
N PHE A 309 -1.25 6.53 16.99
CA PHE A 309 0.15 6.11 16.95
C PHE A 309 0.52 5.32 18.19
N GLU A 310 1.21 4.18 18.03
CA GLU A 310 1.71 3.40 19.15
C GLU A 310 2.80 4.17 19.89
N VAL A 311 2.56 4.57 21.13
CA VAL A 311 3.52 5.33 21.95
C VAL A 311 4.28 4.48 22.95
N GLU A 312 3.73 3.30 23.30
CA GLU A 312 4.38 2.37 24.22
C GLU A 312 4.04 0.92 23.90
N ARG A 313 5.03 0.05 24.02
CA ARG A 313 4.90 -1.40 23.94
C ARG A 313 5.58 -2.06 25.13
N ILE A 314 4.83 -2.83 25.89
CA ILE A 314 5.32 -3.62 27.02
C ILE A 314 5.51 -5.06 26.54
N LEU A 315 6.70 -5.59 26.75
CA LEU A 315 7.11 -6.94 26.33
C LEU A 315 7.46 -7.79 27.57
N PRO A 316 7.50 -9.12 27.49
CA PRO A 316 7.90 -9.98 28.57
C PRO A 316 9.26 -9.61 29.18
N GLY A 317 9.45 -9.95 30.45
CA GLY A 317 10.68 -9.66 31.19
C GLY A 317 10.88 -8.18 31.53
N GLY A 318 9.80 -7.38 31.61
CA GLY A 318 9.84 -5.98 31.99
C GLY A 318 10.48 -5.05 30.95
N VAL A 319 10.51 -5.50 29.71
CA VAL A 319 11.03 -4.68 28.60
C VAL A 319 9.94 -3.74 28.10
N VAL A 320 10.21 -2.44 28.10
CA VAL A 320 9.31 -1.40 27.61
C VAL A 320 9.94 -0.69 26.42
N ARG A 321 9.20 -0.59 25.32
CA ARG A 321 9.55 0.24 24.17
C ARG A 321 8.65 1.47 24.12
N SER A 322 9.23 2.65 23.96
CA SER A 322 8.47 3.90 23.79
C SER A 322 8.83 4.55 22.46
N PHE A 323 7.84 5.23 21.87
CA PHE A 323 7.93 5.85 20.56
C PHE A 323 7.44 7.28 20.63
N ALA A 324 8.09 8.18 19.90
CA ALA A 324 7.63 9.56 19.71
C ALA A 324 7.61 9.91 18.24
N TYR A 325 6.68 10.78 17.87
CA TYR A 325 6.40 11.16 16.49
C TYR A 325 6.39 12.67 16.35
N ASP A 326 6.81 13.19 15.19
CA ASP A 326 6.72 14.61 14.85
C ASP A 326 5.27 15.05 14.54
N ASP A 327 5.10 16.31 14.15
CA ASP A 327 3.78 16.92 13.91
C ASP A 327 3.07 16.38 12.66
N ILE A 328 3.74 15.59 11.84
CA ILE A 328 3.15 14.93 10.67
C ILE A 328 3.10 13.40 10.79
N GLY A 329 3.47 12.85 11.96
CA GLY A 329 3.31 11.44 12.29
C GLY A 329 4.52 10.56 11.94
N ARG A 330 5.70 11.13 11.64
CA ARG A 330 6.92 10.36 11.40
C ARG A 330 7.60 10.02 12.72
N LEU A 331 8.12 8.78 12.85
CA LEU A 331 8.83 8.34 14.05
C LEU A 331 10.12 9.14 14.20
N VAL A 332 10.31 9.83 15.35
CA VAL A 332 11.51 10.61 15.66
C VAL A 332 12.35 10.03 16.80
N ASP A 333 11.75 9.25 17.70
CA ASP A 333 12.49 8.62 18.82
C ASP A 333 11.90 7.23 19.10
N ALA A 334 12.78 6.25 19.31
CA ALA A 334 12.40 4.92 19.77
C ALA A 334 13.36 4.45 20.85
N ARG A 335 12.84 4.16 22.05
CA ARG A 335 13.65 3.75 23.21
C ARG A 335 13.21 2.39 23.71
N THR A 336 14.18 1.57 24.07
CA THR A 336 13.96 0.31 24.79
C THR A 336 14.53 0.44 26.18
N ARG A 337 13.71 0.20 27.19
CA ARG A 337 14.07 0.22 28.61
C ARG A 337 13.86 -1.16 29.22
N LYS A 338 14.69 -1.49 30.21
CA LYS A 338 14.49 -2.62 31.10
C LYS A 338 14.96 -2.20 32.51
N ASP A 339 14.17 -2.52 33.53
CA ASP A 339 14.45 -2.14 34.91
C ASP A 339 14.73 -0.63 35.06
N SER A 340 13.87 0.21 34.42
CA SER A 340 13.95 1.67 34.34
C SER A 340 15.20 2.23 33.65
N ARG A 341 16.13 1.38 33.17
CA ARG A 341 17.34 1.79 32.47
C ARG A 341 17.16 1.71 30.96
N THR A 342 17.55 2.76 30.24
CA THR A 342 17.60 2.73 28.77
C THR A 342 18.67 1.75 28.31
N ARG A 343 18.28 0.75 27.54
CA ARG A 343 19.12 -0.30 26.97
C ARG A 343 19.48 -0.05 25.52
N HIS A 344 18.60 0.66 24.82
CA HIS A 344 18.77 0.98 23.42
C HIS A 344 17.92 2.21 23.06
N MET A 345 18.43 3.07 22.21
CA MET A 345 17.76 4.26 21.72
C MET A 345 18.08 4.45 20.24
N ARG A 346 17.07 4.87 19.47
CA ARG A 346 17.22 5.36 18.11
C ARG A 346 16.52 6.70 17.98
N ARG A 347 17.20 7.66 17.34
CA ARG A 347 16.63 8.93 16.91
C ARG A 347 16.68 9.03 15.41
N TYR A 348 15.60 9.52 14.84
CA TYR A 348 15.42 9.64 13.41
C TYR A 348 15.33 11.11 13.05
N ARG A 349 16.08 11.54 12.06
CA ARG A 349 16.00 12.89 11.50
C ARG A 349 15.46 12.82 10.10
N TRP A 350 14.42 13.56 9.90
CA TRP A 350 13.71 13.65 8.63
C TRP A 350 13.98 14.99 7.96
N GLY A 351 14.07 14.99 6.64
CA GLY A 351 14.04 16.16 5.78
C GLY A 351 12.69 16.30 5.12
N VAL A 352 12.61 17.21 4.16
CA VAL A 352 11.43 17.39 3.31
C VAL A 352 11.22 16.19 2.39
N ALA A 353 10.00 16.05 1.84
CA ALA A 353 9.57 14.95 0.98
C ALA A 353 9.76 13.57 1.65
N ASP A 354 9.52 13.49 2.97
CA ASP A 354 9.62 12.29 3.81
C ASP A 354 10.97 11.55 3.71
N ARG A 355 12.06 12.27 3.41
CA ARG A 355 13.42 11.68 3.33
C ARG A 355 14.03 11.52 4.71
N LEU A 356 14.39 10.29 5.05
CA LEU A 356 15.16 10.01 6.28
C LEU A 356 16.61 10.48 6.11
N LEU A 357 17.01 11.50 6.85
CA LEU A 357 18.37 12.08 6.74
C LEU A 357 19.40 11.34 7.57
N SER A 358 19.04 10.94 8.81
CA SER A 358 19.93 10.14 9.64
C SER A 358 19.19 9.33 10.69
N VAL A 359 19.85 8.27 11.15
CA VAL A 359 19.47 7.48 12.31
C VAL A 359 20.65 7.46 13.27
N GLU A 360 20.46 8.01 14.47
CA GLU A 360 21.39 7.88 15.59
C GLU A 360 20.98 6.64 16.41
N ASP A 361 21.82 5.61 16.44
CA ASP A 361 21.62 4.37 17.19
C ASP A 361 22.62 4.30 18.35
N SER A 362 22.12 4.18 19.59
CA SER A 362 22.96 4.18 20.79
C SER A 362 23.98 3.05 20.88
N ARG A 363 23.90 2.03 20.02
CA ARG A 363 24.81 0.88 19.95
C ARG A 363 25.70 0.88 18.71
N ARG A 364 25.23 1.49 17.59
CA ARG A 364 25.88 1.43 16.28
C ARG A 364 26.40 2.77 15.80
N GLY A 365 26.09 3.87 16.53
CA GLY A 365 26.43 5.23 16.13
C GLY A 365 25.45 5.81 15.11
N GLU A 366 25.85 6.86 14.40
CA GLU A 366 25.02 7.56 13.42
C GLU A 366 25.20 6.97 12.01
N THR A 367 24.07 6.69 11.37
CA THR A 367 24.00 6.38 9.93
C THR A 367 23.34 7.55 9.22
N ARG A 368 23.97 8.09 8.18
CA ARG A 368 23.44 9.18 7.35
C ARG A 368 23.04 8.65 5.98
N TYR A 369 21.96 9.20 5.44
CA TYR A 369 21.41 8.81 4.14
C TYR A 369 21.52 10.00 3.16
N SER A 370 22.03 9.74 1.98
CA SER A 370 22.02 10.65 0.84
C SER A 370 21.15 10.05 -0.26
N TYR A 371 20.44 10.90 -0.97
CA TYR A 371 19.53 10.50 -2.03
C TYR A 371 20.01 11.09 -3.36
N THR A 372 20.19 10.25 -4.33
CA THR A 372 20.62 10.62 -5.69
C THR A 372 19.48 10.46 -6.67
#